data_e0fa40b7a07c560edd5950f62e32abd5
#
_entry.id   e0fa40b7a07c560edd5950f62e32abd5
#
_cell.length_a   1.000
_cell.length_b   1.000
_cell.length_c   1.000
_cell.angle_alpha   90.00
_cell.angle_beta   90.00
_cell.angle_gamma   90.00
#
_symmetry.space_group_name_H-M   'P 1'
#
loop_
_entity.id
_entity.type
_entity.pdbx_description
1 polymer ?
#
loop_
_entity_poly.entity_id
_entity_poly.type
_entity_poly.pdbx_seq_one_letter_code
_entity_poly.pdbx_strand_id
1 'polypeptide(L)'
;MTALPLEALVDPVCGIVRKVKPVEHPAGAPPRYTALTAEISDARRLGLWPADRVSLGTTFGDPEGARVAAIAEGIERYCGNRVPPPGHPDAPLRATAAELAAKGLRLYGPGDLPAYAPWQYARDKFPYRPLTPDTPALWTRGEERLPGGATATVWAPVALTHLNWRQGELRSLPRTHHLNYAGIATGQGLDDAVERGLLEIVERDALELWWHLDGPARGIDPDTVPGLADDLAGSALDVHLVEMPSEFAPCMAALVHDPRLGLYAAGFACKYDPAEAARKAVLEAVHTWVFTQGLTDPDGWVFQAVEAGLLARGLYLDHRADRRYLDVCGEQFEHVRDLGAHVQVWLDERMGAEARRFTDPALGTVSLGAVEPGSRDRLERALRERGHRVMAFDLTTEDVAETTLRVARVLVSGLLPNAPAAFGYFGCPRLAEAALRRGWRTAAPSAPEDFTLAPPPHM
;
A
#
# COMPACT_ATOMS: atom_id res chain seq x y z
N MET A 1 -15.65 31.29 -2.84
CA MET A 1 -16.71 30.37 -2.32
C MET A 1 -16.15 29.70 -1.08
N THR A 2 -16.97 29.46 -0.06
CA THR A 2 -16.54 28.69 1.13
C THR A 2 -16.51 27.22 0.74
N ALA A 3 -15.43 26.52 1.07
CA ALA A 3 -15.33 25.09 0.78
C ALA A 3 -16.46 24.30 1.45
N LEU A 4 -16.97 23.29 0.76
CA LEU A 4 -17.98 22.40 1.29
C LEU A 4 -17.41 21.52 2.42
N PRO A 5 -18.21 21.15 3.43
CA PRO A 5 -17.79 20.19 4.45
C PRO A 5 -17.63 18.78 3.85
N LEU A 6 -16.87 17.92 4.52
CA LEU A 6 -16.65 16.51 4.14
C LEU A 6 -17.98 15.75 3.92
N GLU A 7 -18.98 16.03 4.75
CA GLU A 7 -20.31 15.41 4.72
C GLU A 7 -21.06 15.68 3.41
N ALA A 8 -20.71 16.72 2.67
CA ALA A 8 -21.31 17.00 1.36
C ALA A 8 -20.99 15.91 0.32
N LEU A 9 -19.93 15.11 0.54
CA LEU A 9 -19.55 13.98 -0.29
C LEU A 9 -20.29 12.68 0.08
N VAL A 10 -21.06 12.68 1.17
CA VAL A 10 -21.78 11.52 1.70
C VAL A 10 -23.27 11.67 1.49
N ASP A 11 -23.82 10.98 0.50
CA ASP A 11 -25.26 10.98 0.21
C ASP A 11 -25.69 9.62 -0.39
N PRO A 12 -26.81 9.02 0.04
CA PRO A 12 -27.22 7.69 -0.42
C PRO A 12 -27.62 7.63 -1.91
N VAL A 13 -27.88 8.79 -2.54
CA VAL A 13 -28.34 8.87 -3.93
C VAL A 13 -27.24 9.39 -4.85
N CYS A 14 -26.65 10.52 -4.54
CA CYS A 14 -25.71 11.24 -5.41
C CYS A 14 -24.29 11.41 -4.82
N GLY A 15 -24.05 10.99 -3.58
CA GLY A 15 -22.74 11.10 -2.94
C GLY A 15 -21.66 10.20 -3.56
N ILE A 16 -20.42 10.62 -3.49
CA ILE A 16 -19.25 9.76 -3.76
C ILE A 16 -19.26 8.58 -2.78
N VAL A 17 -19.49 8.87 -1.51
CA VAL A 17 -19.73 7.88 -0.46
C VAL A 17 -21.23 7.76 -0.23
N ARG A 18 -21.78 6.56 -0.38
CA ARG A 18 -23.23 6.32 -0.23
C ARG A 18 -23.66 6.15 1.21
N LYS A 19 -22.83 5.54 2.01
CA LYS A 19 -23.10 5.30 3.44
C LYS A 19 -21.81 4.96 4.16
N VAL A 20 -21.78 5.24 5.46
CA VAL A 20 -20.74 4.81 6.40
C VAL A 20 -21.39 3.91 7.46
N LYS A 21 -20.76 2.79 7.78
CA LYS A 21 -21.28 1.79 8.73
C LYS A 21 -20.18 1.35 9.70
N PRO A 22 -20.52 1.09 10.96
CA PRO A 22 -19.61 0.42 11.87
C PRO A 22 -19.32 -1.02 11.41
N VAL A 23 -18.12 -1.48 11.71
CA VAL A 23 -17.72 -2.89 11.58
C VAL A 23 -17.92 -3.55 12.94
N GLU A 24 -18.54 -4.73 12.95
CA GLU A 24 -18.65 -5.53 14.17
C GLU A 24 -17.28 -6.00 14.63
N HIS A 25 -17.05 -5.92 15.93
CA HIS A 25 -15.79 -6.37 16.52
C HIS A 25 -15.89 -7.86 16.84
N PRO A 26 -14.95 -8.68 16.39
CA PRO A 26 -14.90 -10.07 16.79
C PRO A 26 -14.49 -10.20 18.27
N ALA A 27 -14.86 -11.33 18.88
CA ALA A 27 -14.47 -11.61 20.25
C ALA A 27 -12.94 -11.62 20.41
N GLY A 28 -12.44 -10.87 21.39
CA GLY A 28 -11.00 -10.72 21.68
C GLY A 28 -10.34 -9.52 21.02
N ALA A 29 -11.06 -8.75 20.22
CA ALA A 29 -10.56 -7.47 19.74
C ALA A 29 -10.35 -6.49 20.91
N PRO A 30 -9.38 -5.57 20.83
CA PRO A 30 -9.25 -4.50 21.81
C PRO A 30 -10.56 -3.69 21.89
N PRO A 31 -11.13 -3.46 23.10
CA PRO A 31 -12.38 -2.71 23.23
C PRO A 31 -12.34 -1.29 22.66
N ARG A 32 -11.16 -0.68 22.60
CA ARG A 32 -10.94 0.65 22.00
C ARG A 32 -10.81 0.62 20.47
N TYR A 33 -10.62 -0.54 19.88
CA TYR A 33 -10.60 -0.64 18.42
C TYR A 33 -11.94 -0.19 17.84
N THR A 34 -11.89 0.74 16.92
CA THR A 34 -13.06 1.28 16.23
C THR A 34 -12.81 1.19 14.74
N ALA A 35 -13.75 0.60 14.01
CA ALA A 35 -13.67 0.48 12.57
C ALA A 35 -14.99 0.87 11.91
N LEU A 36 -14.92 1.67 10.86
CA LEU A 36 -16.05 2.03 10.02
C LEU A 36 -15.71 1.76 8.56
N THR A 37 -16.66 1.22 7.82
CA THR A 37 -16.56 1.10 6.36
C THR A 37 -17.36 2.18 5.68
N ALA A 38 -16.85 2.71 4.57
CA ALA A 38 -17.59 3.58 3.67
C ALA A 38 -17.84 2.86 2.33
N GLU A 39 -19.08 2.86 1.87
CA GLU A 39 -19.46 2.29 0.57
C GLU A 39 -19.41 3.38 -0.49
N ILE A 40 -18.55 3.19 -1.50
CA ILE A 40 -18.36 4.13 -2.61
C ILE A 40 -19.42 3.86 -3.68
N SER A 41 -19.90 4.92 -4.32
CA SER A 41 -20.87 4.85 -5.42
C SER A 41 -20.40 3.98 -6.56
N ASP A 42 -21.34 3.18 -7.11
CA ASP A 42 -21.08 2.29 -8.23
C ASP A 42 -21.07 3.07 -9.56
N ALA A 43 -19.87 3.41 -10.01
CA ALA A 43 -19.67 4.13 -11.27
C ALA A 43 -19.61 3.23 -12.52
N ARG A 44 -19.84 1.92 -12.41
CA ARG A 44 -19.80 0.97 -13.56
C ARG A 44 -20.78 1.36 -14.65
N ARG A 45 -21.94 1.92 -14.29
CA ARG A 45 -22.94 2.38 -15.25
C ARG A 45 -22.45 3.57 -16.09
N LEU A 46 -21.45 4.30 -15.60
CA LEU A 46 -20.81 5.41 -16.31
C LEU A 46 -19.54 4.96 -17.06
N GLY A 47 -19.32 3.65 -17.16
CA GLY A 47 -18.11 3.11 -17.78
C GLY A 47 -16.86 3.21 -16.92
N LEU A 48 -16.99 3.70 -15.70
CA LEU A 48 -15.92 3.76 -14.71
C LEU A 48 -15.97 2.51 -13.82
N TRP A 49 -14.80 1.98 -13.49
CA TRP A 49 -14.69 0.81 -12.64
C TRP A 49 -13.79 1.13 -11.45
N PRO A 50 -14.34 1.43 -10.26
CA PRO A 50 -13.52 1.52 -9.07
C PRO A 50 -12.90 0.16 -8.76
N ALA A 51 -11.68 0.14 -8.25
CA ALA A 51 -11.00 -1.08 -7.84
C ALA A 51 -11.80 -1.77 -6.75
N ASP A 52 -12.14 -1.00 -5.71
CA ASP A 52 -12.92 -1.44 -4.57
C ASP A 52 -14.07 -0.47 -4.35
N ARG A 53 -15.19 -1.01 -3.85
CA ARG A 53 -16.39 -0.22 -3.52
C ARG A 53 -16.56 -0.01 -2.03
N VAL A 54 -15.64 -0.52 -1.25
CA VAL A 54 -15.63 -0.39 0.20
C VAL A 54 -14.27 0.14 0.62
N SER A 55 -14.26 1.16 1.44
CA SER A 55 -13.09 1.68 2.13
C SER A 55 -13.26 1.53 3.63
N LEU A 56 -12.18 1.71 4.37
CA LEU A 56 -12.16 1.49 5.80
C LEU A 56 -11.45 2.62 6.53
N GLY A 57 -11.95 2.96 7.69
CA GLY A 57 -11.27 3.82 8.65
C GLY A 57 -11.18 3.15 10.00
N THR A 58 -10.03 3.19 10.62
CA THR A 58 -9.77 2.58 11.92
C THR A 58 -9.09 3.55 12.87
N THR A 59 -9.42 3.44 14.16
CA THR A 59 -8.77 4.18 15.25
C THR A 59 -8.81 3.37 16.54
N PHE A 60 -8.07 3.83 17.54
CA PHE A 60 -8.28 3.43 18.94
C PHE A 60 -9.05 4.54 19.66
N GLY A 61 -10.33 4.30 19.98
CA GLY A 61 -11.16 5.15 20.83
C GLY A 61 -11.63 6.48 20.23
N ASP A 62 -11.52 6.65 18.93
CA ASP A 62 -12.00 7.85 18.21
C ASP A 62 -12.92 7.47 17.02
N PRO A 63 -14.23 7.27 17.26
CA PRO A 63 -15.18 6.93 16.20
C PRO A 63 -15.29 7.97 15.09
N GLU A 64 -15.15 9.26 15.42
CA GLU A 64 -15.21 10.31 14.40
C GLU A 64 -13.97 10.30 13.52
N GLY A 65 -12.78 10.12 14.10
CA GLY A 65 -11.57 9.93 13.32
C GLY A 65 -11.64 8.71 12.41
N ALA A 66 -12.21 7.60 12.88
CA ALA A 66 -12.44 6.40 12.05
C ALA A 66 -13.42 6.70 10.90
N ARG A 67 -14.47 7.48 11.15
CA ARG A 67 -15.42 7.91 10.12
C ARG A 67 -14.74 8.76 9.04
N VAL A 68 -13.98 9.77 9.47
CA VAL A 68 -13.23 10.63 8.54
C VAL A 68 -12.24 9.81 7.71
N ALA A 69 -11.51 8.88 8.33
CA ALA A 69 -10.57 8.01 7.63
C ALA A 69 -11.26 7.12 6.58
N ALA A 70 -12.42 6.51 6.93
CA ALA A 70 -13.19 5.69 5.99
C ALA A 70 -13.66 6.49 4.77
N ILE A 71 -14.15 7.72 4.97
CA ILE A 71 -14.57 8.59 3.88
C ILE A 71 -13.36 9.01 3.03
N ALA A 72 -12.25 9.41 3.66
CA ALA A 72 -11.04 9.84 2.98
C ALA A 72 -10.45 8.74 2.07
N GLU A 73 -10.37 7.50 2.57
CA GLU A 73 -9.95 6.36 1.74
C GLU A 73 -10.91 6.10 0.59
N GLY A 74 -12.23 6.23 0.81
CA GLY A 74 -13.22 6.16 -0.26
C GLY A 74 -12.98 7.19 -1.37
N ILE A 75 -12.62 8.41 -1.00
CA ILE A 75 -12.27 9.48 -1.93
C ILE A 75 -10.98 9.18 -2.69
N GLU A 76 -9.98 8.59 -2.03
CA GLU A 76 -8.75 8.11 -2.70
C GLU A 76 -9.07 7.11 -3.80
N ARG A 77 -9.90 6.11 -3.48
CA ARG A 77 -10.34 5.10 -4.47
C ARG A 77 -11.11 5.75 -5.61
N TYR A 78 -12.00 6.68 -5.31
CA TYR A 78 -12.78 7.41 -6.32
C TYR A 78 -11.88 8.23 -7.25
N CYS A 79 -11.06 9.11 -6.72
CA CYS A 79 -10.16 9.96 -7.50
C CYS A 79 -9.12 9.15 -8.26
N GLY A 80 -8.51 8.14 -7.61
CA GLY A 80 -7.48 7.30 -8.22
C GLY A 80 -7.98 6.47 -9.41
N ASN A 81 -9.28 6.20 -9.50
CA ASN A 81 -9.89 5.49 -10.62
C ASN A 81 -10.31 6.41 -11.78
N ARG A 82 -10.27 7.73 -11.60
CA ARG A 82 -10.69 8.69 -12.62
C ARG A 82 -9.53 9.17 -13.48
N VAL A 83 -9.40 8.53 -14.63
CA VAL A 83 -8.50 9.02 -15.69
C VAL A 83 -9.24 10.14 -16.43
N PRO A 84 -8.68 11.36 -16.53
CA PRO A 84 -9.30 12.47 -17.26
C PRO A 84 -9.63 12.06 -18.72
N PRO A 85 -10.86 12.35 -19.21
CA PRO A 85 -11.28 11.94 -20.56
C PRO A 85 -10.55 12.74 -21.66
N PRO A 86 -10.53 12.23 -22.90
CA PRO A 86 -10.02 12.99 -24.04
C PRO A 86 -10.67 14.37 -24.14
N GLY A 87 -9.87 15.41 -24.36
CA GLY A 87 -10.32 16.81 -24.43
C GLY A 87 -10.27 17.56 -23.09
N HIS A 88 -10.09 16.86 -22.00
CA HIS A 88 -9.80 17.50 -20.71
C HIS A 88 -8.39 18.11 -20.72
N PRO A 89 -8.13 19.28 -20.05
CA PRO A 89 -6.81 19.90 -19.97
C PRO A 89 -5.70 18.95 -19.43
N ASP A 90 -6.07 18.04 -18.54
CA ASP A 90 -5.18 17.05 -17.93
C ASP A 90 -5.30 15.66 -18.54
N ALA A 91 -5.91 15.54 -19.75
CA ALA A 91 -6.02 14.26 -20.43
C ALA A 91 -4.63 13.63 -20.67
N PRO A 92 -4.43 12.33 -20.36
CA PRO A 92 -3.17 11.67 -20.58
C PRO A 92 -2.79 11.62 -22.07
N LEU A 93 -1.48 11.68 -22.33
CA LEU A 93 -0.92 11.53 -23.66
C LEU A 93 -0.67 10.03 -23.97
N ARG A 94 -1.08 9.59 -25.15
CA ARG A 94 -0.70 8.28 -25.70
C ARG A 94 0.57 8.43 -26.50
N ALA A 95 1.69 7.89 -26.02
CA ALA A 95 3.00 7.98 -26.66
C ALA A 95 3.94 6.89 -26.14
N THR A 96 5.10 6.76 -26.76
CA THR A 96 6.26 6.05 -26.21
C THR A 96 7.13 7.01 -25.38
N ALA A 97 7.96 6.47 -24.49
CA ALA A 97 8.92 7.28 -23.73
C ALA A 97 9.92 7.97 -24.68
N ALA A 98 10.35 7.30 -25.75
CA ALA A 98 11.24 7.86 -26.75
C ALA A 98 10.63 9.08 -27.46
N GLU A 99 9.35 9.02 -27.83
CA GLU A 99 8.64 10.15 -28.47
C GLU A 99 8.53 11.36 -27.53
N LEU A 100 8.26 11.14 -26.25
CA LEU A 100 8.16 12.22 -25.26
C LEU A 100 9.53 12.83 -24.95
N ALA A 101 10.57 11.99 -24.82
CA ALA A 101 11.94 12.46 -24.63
C ALA A 101 12.45 13.28 -25.83
N ALA A 102 12.10 12.87 -27.07
CA ALA A 102 12.41 13.63 -28.28
C ALA A 102 11.75 15.02 -28.32
N LYS A 103 10.66 15.21 -27.61
CA LYS A 103 9.98 16.52 -27.41
C LYS A 103 10.59 17.32 -26.25
N GLY A 104 11.65 16.83 -25.60
CA GLY A 104 12.29 17.48 -24.46
C GLY A 104 11.50 17.40 -23.15
N LEU A 105 10.52 16.49 -23.05
CA LEU A 105 9.72 16.33 -21.83
C LEU A 105 10.50 15.55 -20.78
N ARG A 106 10.38 15.99 -19.52
CA ARG A 106 10.96 15.30 -18.36
C ARG A 106 10.09 14.12 -17.99
N LEU A 107 10.68 12.93 -17.86
CA LEU A 107 9.96 11.69 -17.61
C LEU A 107 10.34 11.07 -16.27
N TYR A 108 9.37 10.41 -15.65
CA TYR A 108 9.55 9.28 -14.78
C TYR A 108 9.25 8.04 -15.62
N GLY A 109 10.32 7.43 -16.12
CA GLY A 109 10.23 6.49 -17.22
C GLY A 109 11.15 5.27 -17.08
N PRO A 110 11.36 4.52 -18.15
CA PRO A 110 12.25 3.36 -18.12
C PRO A 110 13.60 3.69 -17.46
N GLY A 111 13.99 2.91 -16.44
CA GLY A 111 15.18 3.16 -15.63
C GLY A 111 14.91 3.75 -14.24
N ASP A 112 13.81 4.49 -14.07
CA ASP A 112 13.38 5.02 -12.76
C ASP A 112 12.35 4.12 -12.08
N LEU A 113 11.68 3.24 -12.86
CA LEU A 113 10.49 2.51 -12.47
C LEU A 113 10.83 1.22 -11.72
N PRO A 114 9.93 0.75 -10.81
CA PRO A 114 10.03 -0.61 -10.28
C PRO A 114 9.96 -1.62 -11.45
N ALA A 115 10.77 -2.66 -11.39
CA ALA A 115 10.88 -3.63 -12.46
C ALA A 115 10.77 -5.07 -11.94
N TYR A 116 10.24 -5.95 -12.78
CA TYR A 116 10.27 -7.39 -12.53
C TYR A 116 11.61 -7.97 -12.97
N ALA A 117 12.04 -9.05 -12.29
CA ALA A 117 13.26 -9.76 -12.66
C ALA A 117 13.09 -10.53 -13.99
N PRO A 118 14.20 -10.82 -14.70
CA PRO A 118 14.14 -11.61 -15.94
C PRO A 118 13.44 -12.97 -15.77
N TRP A 119 13.67 -13.65 -14.64
CA TRP A 119 13.00 -14.92 -14.34
C TRP A 119 11.49 -14.79 -14.13
N GLN A 120 11.00 -13.63 -13.67
CA GLN A 120 9.55 -13.38 -13.58
C GLN A 120 8.93 -13.21 -14.96
N TYR A 121 9.58 -12.44 -15.86
CA TYR A 121 9.12 -12.29 -17.25
C TYR A 121 9.14 -13.61 -18.04
N ALA A 122 10.02 -14.55 -17.66
CA ALA A 122 10.14 -15.87 -18.27
C ALA A 122 9.07 -16.87 -17.80
N ARG A 123 8.31 -16.58 -16.74
CA ARG A 123 7.23 -17.45 -16.25
C ARG A 123 6.15 -17.63 -17.31
N ASP A 124 5.62 -18.85 -17.43
CA ASP A 124 4.42 -19.07 -18.24
C ASP A 124 3.26 -18.18 -17.74
N LYS A 125 2.57 -17.54 -18.67
CA LYS A 125 1.41 -16.66 -18.41
C LYS A 125 1.68 -15.47 -17.47
N PHE A 126 2.94 -15.04 -17.32
CA PHE A 126 3.22 -13.80 -16.58
C PHE A 126 2.54 -12.62 -17.30
N PRO A 127 1.68 -11.82 -16.62
CA PRO A 127 0.77 -10.92 -17.33
C PRO A 127 1.41 -9.60 -17.75
N TYR A 128 2.64 -9.33 -17.35
CA TYR A 128 3.30 -8.04 -17.57
C TYR A 128 4.44 -8.16 -18.57
N ARG A 129 4.76 -7.03 -19.21
CA ARG A 129 5.89 -6.88 -20.14
C ARG A 129 6.77 -5.72 -19.69
N PRO A 130 8.07 -5.72 -19.98
CA PRO A 130 8.93 -4.57 -19.69
C PRO A 130 8.39 -3.30 -20.33
N LEU A 131 8.42 -2.18 -19.60
CA LEU A 131 8.22 -0.87 -20.17
C LEU A 131 9.57 -0.38 -20.72
N THR A 132 9.72 -0.49 -22.03
CA THR A 132 10.91 -0.02 -22.76
C THR A 132 10.68 1.40 -23.30
N PRO A 133 11.72 2.10 -23.78
CA PRO A 133 11.55 3.40 -24.45
C PRO A 133 10.55 3.40 -25.61
N ASP A 134 10.37 2.27 -26.29
CA ASP A 134 9.48 2.13 -27.46
C ASP A 134 8.11 1.52 -27.11
N THR A 135 7.85 1.21 -25.84
CA THR A 135 6.56 0.64 -25.42
C THR A 135 5.47 1.72 -25.42
N PRO A 136 4.37 1.54 -26.20
CA PRO A 136 3.24 2.47 -26.15
C PRO A 136 2.58 2.47 -24.77
N ALA A 137 2.40 3.64 -24.19
CA ALA A 137 1.76 3.82 -22.90
C ALA A 137 0.92 5.11 -22.86
N LEU A 138 0.11 5.23 -21.81
CA LEU A 138 -0.50 6.51 -21.43
C LEU A 138 0.38 7.20 -20.42
N TRP A 139 0.54 8.51 -20.56
CA TRP A 139 1.37 9.35 -19.72
C TRP A 139 0.56 10.50 -19.15
N THR A 140 0.60 10.67 -17.84
CA THR A 140 -0.03 11.79 -17.15
C THR A 140 1.00 12.78 -16.66
N ARG A 141 0.59 14.04 -16.58
CA ARG A 141 1.41 15.16 -16.13
C ARG A 141 1.35 15.29 -14.60
N GLY A 142 2.47 15.56 -13.97
CA GLY A 142 2.61 15.89 -12.56
C GLY A 142 3.76 16.88 -12.34
N GLU A 143 4.16 17.01 -11.09
CA GLU A 143 5.23 17.89 -10.66
C GLU A 143 6.34 17.12 -9.94
N GLU A 144 7.57 17.31 -10.34
CA GLU A 144 8.74 16.87 -9.59
C GLU A 144 9.15 17.97 -8.61
N ARG A 145 9.34 17.60 -7.35
CA ARG A 145 9.82 18.51 -6.31
C ARG A 145 11.35 18.71 -6.44
N LEU A 146 11.76 19.93 -6.59
CA LEU A 146 13.16 20.32 -6.72
C LEU A 146 13.69 20.98 -5.43
N PRO A 147 15.03 21.10 -5.26
CA PRO A 147 15.62 21.84 -4.15
C PRO A 147 15.09 23.28 -4.05
N GLY A 148 14.92 23.75 -2.81
CA GLY A 148 14.46 25.14 -2.56
C GLY A 148 12.96 25.36 -2.78
N GLY A 149 12.16 24.29 -2.87
CA GLY A 149 10.70 24.38 -3.01
C GLY A 149 10.22 24.65 -4.44
N ALA A 150 11.12 24.67 -5.42
CA ALA A 150 10.75 24.75 -6.82
C ALA A 150 10.13 23.43 -7.31
N THR A 151 9.34 23.51 -8.40
CA THR A 151 8.81 22.33 -9.08
C THR A 151 9.17 22.34 -10.56
N ALA A 152 9.17 21.17 -11.17
CA ALA A 152 9.26 21.01 -12.62
C ALA A 152 8.21 20.03 -13.12
N THR A 153 7.63 20.33 -14.27
CA THR A 153 6.67 19.39 -14.90
C THR A 153 7.37 18.07 -15.23
N VAL A 154 6.72 16.97 -14.86
CA VAL A 154 7.17 15.60 -15.13
C VAL A 154 6.02 14.78 -15.69
N TRP A 155 6.33 13.79 -16.52
CA TRP A 155 5.35 12.85 -17.05
C TRP A 155 5.65 11.44 -16.56
N ALA A 156 4.61 10.73 -16.11
CA ALA A 156 4.71 9.35 -15.64
C ALA A 156 3.65 8.45 -16.30
N PRO A 157 3.92 7.13 -16.39
CA PRO A 157 2.93 6.20 -16.91
C PRO A 157 1.66 6.18 -16.05
N VAL A 158 0.49 6.26 -16.70
CA VAL A 158 -0.82 6.15 -16.03
C VAL A 158 -0.94 4.82 -15.27
N ALA A 159 -0.25 3.79 -15.72
CA ALA A 159 -0.19 2.49 -15.02
C ALA A 159 0.37 2.57 -13.59
N LEU A 160 1.10 3.64 -13.23
CA LEU A 160 1.64 3.86 -11.89
C LEU A 160 0.93 4.97 -11.13
N THR A 161 0.22 5.84 -11.83
CA THR A 161 -0.44 7.00 -11.21
C THR A 161 -1.91 6.78 -10.91
N HIS A 162 -2.62 6.03 -11.76
CA HIS A 162 -4.06 5.77 -11.61
C HIS A 162 -4.32 4.29 -11.33
N LEU A 163 -5.46 4.04 -10.69
CA LEU A 163 -5.92 2.69 -10.40
C LEU A 163 -6.47 2.03 -11.68
N ASN A 164 -7.65 1.50 -11.76
CA ASN A 164 -8.19 0.73 -12.89
C ASN A 164 -8.28 1.49 -14.23
N TRP A 165 -7.16 1.97 -14.74
CA TRP A 165 -7.08 2.79 -15.95
C TRP A 165 -7.36 2.03 -17.26
N ARG A 166 -7.18 0.69 -17.29
CA ARG A 166 -7.31 -0.12 -18.50
C ARG A 166 -8.76 -0.44 -18.83
N GLN A 167 -9.50 0.55 -19.29
CA GLN A 167 -10.91 0.40 -19.66
C GLN A 167 -11.11 0.67 -21.16
N GLY A 168 -12.18 0.10 -21.74
CA GLY A 168 -12.50 0.30 -23.16
C GLY A 168 -11.33 0.01 -24.09
N GLU A 169 -11.02 0.93 -24.97
CA GLU A 169 -9.92 0.84 -25.95
C GLU A 169 -8.53 0.79 -25.31
N LEU A 170 -8.38 1.30 -24.06
CA LEU A 170 -7.12 1.29 -23.35
C LEU A 170 -6.67 -0.14 -22.97
N ARG A 171 -7.56 -1.13 -23.06
CA ARG A 171 -7.22 -2.55 -22.90
C ARG A 171 -6.24 -3.05 -23.95
N SER A 172 -6.14 -2.37 -25.09
CA SER A 172 -5.16 -2.69 -26.14
C SER A 172 -3.73 -2.33 -25.78
N LEU A 173 -3.51 -1.44 -24.81
CA LEU A 173 -2.17 -1.07 -24.35
C LEU A 173 -1.52 -2.21 -23.54
N PRO A 174 -0.18 -2.37 -23.63
CA PRO A 174 0.55 -3.36 -22.84
C PRO A 174 0.31 -3.20 -21.35
N ARG A 175 0.24 -4.31 -20.64
CA ARG A 175 0.30 -4.34 -19.19
C ARG A 175 1.78 -4.35 -18.77
N THR A 176 2.23 -3.31 -18.09
CA THR A 176 3.63 -3.17 -17.70
C THR A 176 3.83 -3.33 -16.18
N HIS A 177 2.86 -2.91 -15.39
CA HIS A 177 2.92 -2.95 -13.93
C HIS A 177 1.60 -3.46 -13.36
N HIS A 178 1.67 -4.04 -12.16
CA HIS A 178 0.50 -4.36 -11.38
C HIS A 178 -0.16 -3.06 -10.87
N LEU A 179 -1.47 -3.14 -10.60
CA LEU A 179 -2.20 -2.09 -9.92
C LEU A 179 -1.52 -1.82 -8.56
N ASN A 180 -1.23 -0.56 -8.28
CA ASN A 180 -0.54 -0.18 -7.05
C ASN A 180 -1.32 0.91 -6.31
N TYR A 181 -1.59 0.68 -5.04
CA TYR A 181 -2.24 1.65 -4.16
C TYR A 181 -1.24 2.55 -3.44
N ALA A 182 0.00 2.10 -3.21
CA ALA A 182 0.99 2.81 -2.45
C ALA A 182 1.28 4.21 -3.00
N GLY A 183 1.30 5.20 -2.12
CA GLY A 183 1.56 6.58 -2.45
C GLY A 183 0.37 7.38 -2.95
N ILE A 184 -0.86 6.80 -2.92
CA ILE A 184 -2.09 7.60 -3.12
C ILE A 184 -2.66 7.96 -1.77
N ALA A 185 -2.88 9.24 -1.53
CA ALA A 185 -3.36 9.72 -0.23
C ALA A 185 -4.30 10.92 -0.35
N THR A 186 -5.26 10.97 0.56
CA THR A 186 -6.11 12.15 0.79
C THR A 186 -5.56 12.99 1.92
N GLY A 187 -5.58 14.31 1.76
CA GLY A 187 -5.13 15.27 2.77
C GLY A 187 -5.97 16.54 2.82
N GLN A 188 -5.78 17.32 3.88
CA GLN A 188 -6.33 18.68 4.00
C GLN A 188 -5.46 19.64 3.16
N GLY A 189 -5.73 19.66 1.86
CA GLY A 189 -4.91 20.34 0.87
C GLY A 189 -3.85 19.41 0.25
N LEU A 190 -3.28 19.86 -0.89
CA LEU A 190 -2.40 19.05 -1.71
C LEU A 190 -1.08 18.70 -1.00
N ASP A 191 -0.52 19.62 -0.24
CA ASP A 191 0.74 19.39 0.48
C ASP A 191 0.62 18.31 1.56
N ASP A 192 -0.49 18.27 2.33
CA ASP A 192 -0.75 17.21 3.30
C ASP A 192 -0.96 15.87 2.60
N ALA A 193 -1.71 15.84 1.48
CA ALA A 193 -1.88 14.63 0.69
C ALA A 193 -0.55 14.09 0.16
N VAL A 194 0.32 14.96 -0.37
CA VAL A 194 1.65 14.56 -0.85
C VAL A 194 2.54 14.05 0.28
N GLU A 195 2.50 14.67 1.45
CA GLU A 195 3.29 14.24 2.60
C GLU A 195 2.87 12.85 3.09
N ARG A 196 1.57 12.60 3.19
CA ARG A 196 1.01 11.27 3.54
C ARG A 196 1.42 10.21 2.52
N GLY A 197 1.27 10.49 1.23
CA GLY A 197 1.67 9.58 0.16
C GLY A 197 3.18 9.32 0.14
N LEU A 198 4.00 10.33 0.48
CA LEU A 198 5.46 10.18 0.57
C LEU A 198 5.87 9.26 1.72
N LEU A 199 5.27 9.44 2.91
CA LEU A 199 5.51 8.57 4.06
C LEU A 199 5.08 7.13 3.77
N GLU A 200 3.98 6.93 3.06
CA GLU A 200 3.54 5.59 2.66
C GLU A 200 4.53 4.93 1.68
N ILE A 201 5.07 5.65 0.70
CA ILE A 201 6.10 5.09 -0.20
C ILE A 201 7.36 4.69 0.57
N VAL A 202 7.76 5.47 1.57
CA VAL A 202 8.91 5.14 2.44
C VAL A 202 8.62 3.89 3.28
N GLU A 203 7.42 3.77 3.80
CA GLU A 203 6.95 2.59 4.53
C GLU A 203 7.03 1.32 3.68
N ARG A 204 6.49 1.40 2.45
CA ARG A 204 6.49 0.25 1.53
C ARG A 204 7.91 -0.14 1.10
N ASP A 205 8.79 0.83 0.82
CA ASP A 205 10.21 0.55 0.53
C ASP A 205 10.90 -0.16 1.70
N ALA A 206 10.68 0.31 2.93
CA ALA A 206 11.24 -0.32 4.12
C ALA A 206 10.72 -1.75 4.31
N LEU A 207 9.42 -1.97 4.12
CA LEU A 207 8.78 -3.29 4.18
C LEU A 207 9.36 -4.25 3.14
N GLU A 208 9.37 -3.86 1.86
CA GLU A 208 9.82 -4.71 0.76
C GLU A 208 11.30 -5.10 0.92
N LEU A 209 12.15 -4.14 1.32
CA LEU A 209 13.55 -4.41 1.58
C LEU A 209 13.76 -5.36 2.76
N TRP A 210 13.13 -5.06 3.90
CA TRP A 210 13.24 -5.87 5.11
C TRP A 210 12.73 -7.29 4.89
N TRP A 211 11.55 -7.41 4.29
CA TRP A 211 10.88 -8.69 4.12
C TRP A 211 11.55 -9.56 3.09
N HIS A 212 11.75 -9.06 1.89
CA HIS A 212 12.27 -9.86 0.78
C HIS A 212 13.76 -10.18 0.86
N LEU A 213 14.53 -9.35 1.56
CA LEU A 213 15.96 -9.60 1.78
C LEU A 213 16.26 -10.32 3.10
N ASP A 214 15.26 -10.64 3.92
CA ASP A 214 15.43 -11.16 5.28
C ASP A 214 16.41 -10.30 6.10
N GLY A 215 16.18 -8.97 6.04
CA GLY A 215 17.05 -7.99 6.66
C GLY A 215 16.95 -8.04 8.20
N PRO A 216 18.08 -7.92 8.93
CA PRO A 216 18.03 -7.85 10.37
C PRO A 216 17.34 -6.58 10.85
N ALA A 217 16.48 -6.71 11.87
CA ALA A 217 15.73 -5.60 12.45
C ALA A 217 15.78 -5.63 13.98
N ARG A 218 15.47 -4.48 14.61
CA ARG A 218 15.36 -4.35 16.09
C ARG A 218 13.90 -4.56 16.50
N GLY A 219 13.68 -5.35 17.52
CA GLY A 219 12.40 -5.38 18.24
C GLY A 219 12.22 -4.10 19.07
N ILE A 220 10.97 -3.68 19.23
CA ILE A 220 10.57 -2.59 20.13
C ILE A 220 9.73 -3.19 21.25
N ASP A 221 10.09 -2.87 22.48
CA ASP A 221 9.32 -3.26 23.66
C ASP A 221 7.96 -2.53 23.65
N PRO A 222 6.83 -3.24 23.47
CA PRO A 222 5.49 -2.64 23.41
C PRO A 222 5.12 -1.84 24.66
N ASP A 223 5.63 -2.23 25.83
CA ASP A 223 5.35 -1.56 27.08
C ASP A 223 5.95 -0.14 27.15
N THR A 224 6.91 0.15 26.27
CA THR A 224 7.55 1.47 26.18
C THR A 224 6.84 2.42 25.21
N VAL A 225 5.77 1.94 24.51
CA VAL A 225 5.01 2.76 23.57
C VAL A 225 3.89 3.52 24.29
N PRO A 226 3.93 4.86 24.33
CA PRO A 226 2.93 5.64 25.08
C PRO A 226 1.51 5.37 24.61
N GLY A 227 0.61 5.02 25.53
CA GLY A 227 -0.82 4.79 25.30
C GLY A 227 -1.17 3.45 24.65
N LEU A 228 -0.20 2.64 24.24
CA LEU A 228 -0.48 1.35 23.58
C LEU A 228 -1.11 0.34 24.55
N ALA A 229 -0.65 0.28 25.79
CA ALA A 229 -1.23 -0.60 26.82
C ALA A 229 -2.73 -0.31 27.03
N ASP A 230 -3.10 0.98 27.05
CA ASP A 230 -4.51 1.39 27.18
C ASP A 230 -5.32 1.02 25.92
N ASP A 231 -4.72 1.17 24.73
CA ASP A 231 -5.38 0.84 23.47
C ASP A 231 -5.67 -0.66 23.36
N LEU A 232 -4.81 -1.51 23.92
CA LEU A 232 -4.91 -2.96 23.89
C LEU A 232 -5.58 -3.57 25.13
N ALA A 233 -5.91 -2.76 26.14
CA ALA A 233 -6.49 -3.25 27.40
C ALA A 233 -7.73 -4.11 27.15
N GLY A 234 -7.75 -5.31 27.72
CA GLY A 234 -8.85 -6.28 27.53
C GLY A 234 -8.80 -7.08 26.22
N SER A 235 -7.77 -6.89 25.39
CA SER A 235 -7.48 -7.73 24.23
C SER A 235 -6.87 -9.07 24.66
N ALA A 236 -7.08 -10.10 23.85
CA ALA A 236 -6.44 -11.41 23.98
C ALA A 236 -5.32 -11.64 22.95
N LEU A 237 -4.87 -10.58 22.29
CA LEU A 237 -3.84 -10.63 21.24
C LEU A 237 -2.44 -10.42 21.83
N ASP A 238 -1.51 -11.29 21.45
CA ASP A 238 -0.08 -11.04 21.69
C ASP A 238 0.41 -10.03 20.64
N VAL A 239 1.19 -9.04 21.06
CA VAL A 239 1.68 -7.98 20.18
C VAL A 239 3.20 -7.96 20.15
N HIS A 240 3.77 -7.97 18.97
CA HIS A 240 5.21 -7.81 18.73
C HIS A 240 5.43 -6.60 17.82
N LEU A 241 6.42 -5.79 18.14
CA LEU A 241 6.81 -4.60 17.38
C LEU A 241 8.24 -4.71 16.90
N VAL A 242 8.47 -4.25 15.67
CA VAL A 242 9.80 -4.20 15.06
C VAL A 242 9.98 -2.85 14.36
N GLU A 243 11.15 -2.26 14.55
CA GLU A 243 11.58 -1.16 13.70
C GLU A 243 12.13 -1.69 12.39
N MET A 244 11.39 -1.49 11.31
CA MET A 244 11.86 -1.84 9.96
C MET A 244 13.05 -0.97 9.59
N PRO A 245 14.14 -1.55 9.05
CA PRO A 245 15.29 -0.77 8.63
C PRO A 245 14.94 0.25 7.56
N SER A 246 14.93 1.52 7.92
CA SER A 246 14.73 2.65 7.01
C SER A 246 15.83 3.70 7.21
N GLU A 247 16.21 4.38 6.14
CA GLU A 247 17.19 5.46 6.16
C GLU A 247 16.54 6.83 6.00
N PHE A 248 15.20 6.86 5.90
CA PHE A 248 14.44 8.05 5.56
C PHE A 248 13.61 8.56 6.73
N ALA A 249 12.83 7.70 7.35
CA ALA A 249 11.95 8.03 8.46
C ALA A 249 11.70 6.80 9.33
N PRO A 250 11.23 6.93 10.58
CA PRO A 250 10.83 5.81 11.43
C PRO A 250 9.74 4.97 10.76
N CYS A 251 10.02 3.69 10.52
CA CYS A 251 9.10 2.71 9.97
C CYS A 251 8.91 1.59 10.97
N MET A 252 7.66 1.30 11.35
CA MET A 252 7.32 0.26 12.31
C MET A 252 6.51 -0.85 11.65
N ALA A 253 6.80 -2.07 12.05
CA ALA A 253 6.01 -3.25 11.77
C ALA A 253 5.44 -3.79 13.08
N ALA A 254 4.18 -4.17 13.08
CA ALA A 254 3.54 -4.87 14.18
C ALA A 254 3.03 -6.23 13.71
N LEU A 255 3.18 -7.24 14.55
CA LEU A 255 2.50 -8.51 14.42
C LEU A 255 1.55 -8.68 15.60
N VAL A 256 0.30 -8.99 15.33
CA VAL A 256 -0.62 -9.53 16.32
C VAL A 256 -0.78 -11.03 16.11
N HIS A 257 -0.75 -11.77 17.20
CA HIS A 257 -1.00 -13.21 17.23
C HIS A 257 -2.19 -13.51 18.12
N ASP A 258 -3.16 -14.23 17.59
CA ASP A 258 -4.26 -14.79 18.37
C ASP A 258 -4.00 -16.28 18.61
N PRO A 259 -3.51 -16.68 19.80
CA PRO A 259 -3.19 -18.07 20.08
C PRO A 259 -4.43 -18.97 20.14
N ARG A 260 -5.61 -18.40 20.36
CA ARG A 260 -6.88 -19.17 20.41
C ARG A 260 -7.32 -19.63 19.04
N LEU A 261 -7.08 -18.80 18.01
CA LEU A 261 -7.47 -19.06 16.62
C LEU A 261 -6.29 -19.52 15.76
N GLY A 262 -5.05 -19.41 16.26
CA GLY A 262 -3.83 -19.67 15.50
C GLY A 262 -3.66 -18.69 14.33
N LEU A 263 -3.99 -17.41 14.54
CA LEU A 263 -3.96 -16.38 13.50
C LEU A 263 -2.82 -15.40 13.74
N TYR A 264 -2.09 -15.10 12.67
CA TYR A 264 -1.11 -14.04 12.59
C TYR A 264 -1.59 -12.95 11.64
N ALA A 265 -1.41 -11.70 12.03
CA ALA A 265 -1.71 -10.55 11.18
C ALA A 265 -0.73 -9.41 11.46
N ALA A 266 -0.26 -8.74 10.43
CA ALA A 266 0.64 -7.62 10.57
C ALA A 266 0.03 -6.31 10.09
N GLY A 267 0.64 -5.22 10.54
CA GLY A 267 0.42 -3.86 10.09
C GLY A 267 1.73 -3.09 10.06
N PHE A 268 1.78 -2.08 9.21
CA PHE A 268 2.97 -1.30 8.96
C PHE A 268 2.64 0.18 9.04
N ALA A 269 3.58 1.00 9.49
CA ALA A 269 3.41 2.44 9.48
C ALA A 269 4.75 3.18 9.42
N CYS A 270 4.78 4.26 8.65
CA CYS A 270 5.83 5.26 8.67
C CYS A 270 5.27 6.60 9.15
N LYS A 271 5.84 7.15 10.20
CA LYS A 271 5.51 8.47 10.76
C LYS A 271 6.80 9.16 11.21
N TYR A 272 6.76 10.48 11.38
CA TYR A 272 7.90 11.19 11.97
C TYR A 272 8.06 10.92 13.47
N ASP A 273 6.95 10.77 14.19
CA ASP A 273 6.96 10.32 15.57
C ASP A 273 6.97 8.79 15.63
N PRO A 274 8.00 8.16 16.22
CA PRO A 274 8.05 6.71 16.41
C PRO A 274 6.87 6.13 17.18
N ALA A 275 6.30 6.87 18.16
CA ALA A 275 5.16 6.41 18.93
C ALA A 275 3.88 6.37 18.08
N GLU A 276 3.66 7.37 17.25
CA GLU A 276 2.55 7.36 16.29
C GLU A 276 2.72 6.22 15.28
N ALA A 277 3.94 5.98 14.77
CA ALA A 277 4.22 4.87 13.86
C ALA A 277 3.92 3.53 14.50
N ALA A 278 4.40 3.29 15.74
CA ALA A 278 4.17 2.04 16.46
C ALA A 278 2.68 1.79 16.71
N ARG A 279 1.95 2.77 17.24
CA ARG A 279 0.51 2.64 17.50
C ARG A 279 -0.29 2.42 16.20
N LYS A 280 0.07 3.12 15.11
CA LYS A 280 -0.60 2.94 13.82
C LYS A 280 -0.32 1.55 13.23
N ALA A 281 0.91 1.04 13.32
CA ALA A 281 1.25 -0.31 12.88
C ALA A 281 0.43 -1.37 13.65
N VAL A 282 0.29 -1.23 14.98
CA VAL A 282 -0.55 -2.12 15.79
C VAL A 282 -2.02 -2.03 15.39
N LEU A 283 -2.54 -0.82 15.16
CA LEU A 283 -3.92 -0.61 14.73
C LEU A 283 -4.20 -1.32 13.40
N GLU A 284 -3.28 -1.23 12.45
CA GLU A 284 -3.40 -1.93 11.16
C GLU A 284 -3.27 -3.44 11.29
N ALA A 285 -2.39 -3.93 12.18
CA ALA A 285 -2.28 -5.36 12.48
C ALA A 285 -3.58 -5.91 13.09
N VAL A 286 -4.20 -5.19 14.03
CA VAL A 286 -5.51 -5.55 14.58
C VAL A 286 -6.57 -5.55 13.49
N HIS A 287 -6.56 -4.56 12.57
CA HIS A 287 -7.49 -4.55 11.45
C HIS A 287 -7.29 -5.75 10.53
N THR A 288 -6.04 -6.04 10.15
CA THR A 288 -5.71 -7.22 9.33
C THR A 288 -6.17 -8.52 10.01
N TRP A 289 -6.04 -8.64 11.34
CA TRP A 289 -6.57 -9.76 12.09
C TRP A 289 -8.10 -9.87 12.02
N VAL A 290 -8.83 -8.74 12.13
CA VAL A 290 -10.29 -8.70 11.94
C VAL A 290 -10.66 -9.17 10.54
N PHE A 291 -9.97 -8.68 9.53
CA PHE A 291 -10.19 -9.07 8.13
C PHE A 291 -9.93 -10.56 7.91
N THR A 292 -8.84 -11.09 8.45
CA THR A 292 -8.45 -12.50 8.32
C THR A 292 -9.55 -13.44 8.82
N GLN A 293 -10.26 -13.07 9.87
CA GLN A 293 -11.36 -13.89 10.39
C GLN A 293 -12.49 -14.06 9.36
N GLY A 294 -12.74 -13.05 8.52
CA GLY A 294 -13.72 -13.15 7.43
C GLY A 294 -13.34 -14.12 6.31
N LEU A 295 -12.11 -14.66 6.34
CA LEU A 295 -11.59 -15.65 5.38
C LEU A 295 -11.47 -17.06 5.96
N THR A 296 -11.75 -17.24 7.26
CA THR A 296 -11.64 -18.55 7.92
C THR A 296 -12.86 -19.45 7.71
N ASP A 297 -13.96 -18.89 7.21
CA ASP A 297 -15.23 -19.58 6.94
C ASP A 297 -15.61 -19.39 5.47
N PRO A 298 -16.09 -20.42 4.76
CA PRO A 298 -16.53 -20.29 3.36
C PRO A 298 -17.68 -19.29 3.19
N ASP A 299 -18.51 -19.12 4.23
CA ASP A 299 -19.60 -18.16 4.29
C ASP A 299 -19.19 -16.87 5.03
N GLY A 300 -17.89 -16.66 5.24
CA GLY A 300 -17.37 -15.49 5.92
C GLY A 300 -17.66 -14.20 5.15
N TRP A 301 -17.70 -13.08 5.88
CA TRP A 301 -18.14 -11.80 5.33
C TRP A 301 -17.32 -11.30 4.13
N VAL A 302 -16.05 -11.71 4.00
CA VAL A 302 -15.21 -11.36 2.84
C VAL A 302 -15.75 -12.03 1.57
N PHE A 303 -16.06 -13.34 1.64
CA PHE A 303 -16.63 -14.06 0.50
C PHE A 303 -18.02 -13.55 0.17
N GLN A 304 -18.85 -13.24 1.18
CA GLN A 304 -20.16 -12.59 0.97
C GLN A 304 -20.03 -11.23 0.28
N ALA A 305 -19.00 -10.42 0.62
CA ALA A 305 -18.74 -9.14 -0.04
C ALA A 305 -18.34 -9.32 -1.51
N VAL A 306 -17.58 -10.38 -1.83
CA VAL A 306 -17.25 -10.73 -3.22
C VAL A 306 -18.52 -11.13 -3.99
N GLU A 307 -19.39 -11.95 -3.41
CA GLU A 307 -20.67 -12.35 -4.06
C GLU A 307 -21.60 -11.15 -4.27
N ALA A 308 -21.66 -10.24 -3.30
CA ALA A 308 -22.41 -9.00 -3.40
C ALA A 308 -21.81 -7.99 -4.39
N GLY A 309 -20.61 -8.26 -4.95
CA GLY A 309 -19.91 -7.37 -5.88
C GLY A 309 -19.36 -6.10 -5.23
N LEU A 310 -19.16 -6.12 -3.92
CA LEU A 310 -18.49 -5.05 -3.18
C LEU A 310 -16.96 -5.18 -3.30
N LEU A 311 -16.46 -6.41 -3.34
CA LEU A 311 -15.08 -6.77 -3.64
C LEU A 311 -15.01 -7.47 -4.99
N ALA A 312 -13.88 -7.39 -5.68
CA ALA A 312 -13.72 -8.00 -6.99
C ALA A 312 -13.58 -9.52 -6.88
N ARG A 313 -14.09 -10.24 -7.88
CA ARG A 313 -13.90 -11.70 -7.98
C ARG A 313 -12.47 -12.04 -8.36
N GLY A 314 -11.93 -13.12 -7.80
CA GLY A 314 -10.61 -13.65 -8.14
C GLY A 314 -9.45 -12.95 -7.43
N LEU A 315 -9.73 -12.13 -6.41
CA LEU A 315 -8.72 -11.54 -5.53
C LEU A 315 -8.21 -12.56 -4.50
N TYR A 316 -9.11 -13.43 -4.03
CA TYR A 316 -8.83 -14.39 -2.98
C TYR A 316 -8.64 -15.81 -3.55
N LEU A 317 -7.88 -16.62 -2.82
CA LEU A 317 -7.81 -18.06 -3.06
C LEU A 317 -9.13 -18.72 -2.63
N ASP A 318 -9.45 -19.87 -3.24
CA ASP A 318 -10.61 -20.65 -2.82
C ASP A 318 -10.46 -21.06 -1.34
N HIS A 319 -11.57 -21.00 -0.59
CA HIS A 319 -11.56 -21.38 0.82
C HIS A 319 -11.09 -22.83 1.01
N ARG A 320 -10.21 -23.03 2.00
CA ARG A 320 -9.67 -24.33 2.38
C ARG A 320 -9.94 -24.63 3.85
N ALA A 321 -10.78 -25.64 4.10
CA ALA A 321 -11.09 -26.09 5.47
C ALA A 321 -9.85 -26.66 6.19
N ASP A 322 -8.89 -27.23 5.45
CA ASP A 322 -7.64 -27.76 5.98
C ASP A 322 -6.56 -26.68 6.18
N ARG A 323 -6.83 -25.43 5.79
CA ARG A 323 -5.90 -24.28 5.82
C ARG A 323 -4.54 -24.52 5.12
N ARG A 324 -4.38 -25.56 4.30
CA ARG A 324 -3.12 -25.87 3.63
C ARG A 324 -2.93 -25.02 2.37
N TYR A 325 -2.88 -23.71 2.54
CA TYR A 325 -2.80 -22.76 1.42
C TYR A 325 -1.48 -22.81 0.67
N LEU A 326 -0.36 -23.18 1.31
CA LEU A 326 0.93 -23.35 0.64
C LEU A 326 0.90 -24.43 -0.45
N ASP A 327 -0.03 -25.39 -0.38
CA ASP A 327 -0.16 -26.44 -1.39
C ASP A 327 -0.78 -25.92 -2.70
N VAL A 328 -1.37 -24.70 -2.70
CA VAL A 328 -2.08 -24.10 -3.87
C VAL A 328 -1.55 -22.73 -4.27
N CYS A 329 -0.59 -22.17 -3.55
CA CYS A 329 -0.01 -20.85 -3.86
C CYS A 329 0.90 -20.85 -5.11
N GLY A 330 1.37 -22.02 -5.53
CA GLY A 330 2.45 -22.17 -6.50
C GLY A 330 3.84 -22.10 -5.84
N GLU A 331 4.86 -22.62 -6.51
CA GLU A 331 6.24 -22.70 -5.97
C GLU A 331 6.86 -21.32 -5.72
N GLN A 332 6.43 -20.32 -6.49
CA GLN A 332 6.89 -18.93 -6.38
C GLN A 332 5.72 -17.99 -6.03
N PHE A 333 4.71 -18.50 -5.36
CA PHE A 333 3.48 -17.75 -4.99
C PHE A 333 2.75 -17.10 -6.18
N GLU A 334 2.87 -17.66 -7.38
CA GLU A 334 2.31 -17.09 -8.62
C GLU A 334 0.78 -17.08 -8.65
N HIS A 335 0.12 -17.78 -7.73
CA HIS A 335 -1.33 -17.76 -7.57
C HIS A 335 -1.80 -16.72 -6.55
N VAL A 336 -0.92 -16.12 -5.78
CA VAL A 336 -1.21 -15.06 -4.78
C VAL A 336 -1.15 -13.70 -5.48
N ARG A 337 -2.26 -13.31 -6.12
CA ARG A 337 -2.33 -12.22 -7.10
C ARG A 337 -2.94 -10.92 -6.54
N ASP A 338 -3.29 -10.92 -5.28
CA ASP A 338 -3.83 -9.77 -4.57
C ASP A 338 -3.28 -9.73 -3.14
N LEU A 339 -3.19 -8.52 -2.56
CA LEU A 339 -2.71 -8.34 -1.19
C LEU A 339 -3.63 -9.03 -0.17
N GLY A 340 -4.94 -9.01 -0.40
CA GLY A 340 -5.90 -9.72 0.45
C GLY A 340 -5.71 -11.23 0.50
N ALA A 341 -5.06 -11.84 -0.50
CA ALA A 341 -4.72 -13.26 -0.48
C ALA A 341 -3.49 -13.57 0.38
N HIS A 342 -2.67 -12.57 0.74
CA HIS A 342 -1.52 -12.76 1.64
C HIS A 342 -1.95 -13.35 2.97
N VAL A 343 -3.01 -12.81 3.57
CA VAL A 343 -3.49 -13.29 4.87
C VAL A 343 -4.09 -14.69 4.81
N GLN A 344 -4.58 -15.15 3.63
CA GLN A 344 -4.99 -16.54 3.46
C GLN A 344 -3.78 -17.50 3.49
N VAL A 345 -2.64 -17.09 2.90
CA VAL A 345 -1.39 -17.86 2.99
C VAL A 345 -0.99 -18.05 4.45
N TRP A 346 -1.18 -17.03 5.29
CA TRP A 346 -0.86 -17.07 6.71
C TRP A 346 -1.86 -17.85 7.59
N LEU A 347 -2.98 -18.32 7.02
CA LEU A 347 -3.82 -19.32 7.68
C LEU A 347 -3.15 -20.70 7.73
N ASP A 348 -2.12 -20.93 6.90
CA ASP A 348 -1.34 -22.18 6.89
C ASP A 348 -0.33 -22.14 8.05
N GLU A 349 -0.43 -23.10 8.97
CA GLU A 349 0.41 -23.17 10.16
C GLU A 349 1.93 -23.18 9.86
N ARG A 350 2.31 -23.66 8.67
CA ARG A 350 3.70 -23.70 8.19
C ARG A 350 4.30 -22.30 8.02
N MET A 351 3.45 -21.26 7.85
CA MET A 351 3.91 -19.87 7.81
C MET A 351 4.34 -19.33 9.16
N GLY A 352 3.96 -19.98 10.26
CA GLY A 352 4.35 -19.57 11.62
C GLY A 352 5.87 -19.44 11.82
N ALA A 353 6.67 -20.19 11.04
CA ALA A 353 8.13 -20.05 11.08
C ALA A 353 8.64 -18.67 10.66
N GLU A 354 7.92 -17.98 9.76
CA GLU A 354 8.27 -16.63 9.32
C GLU A 354 7.92 -15.54 10.37
N ALA A 355 7.07 -15.87 11.35
CA ALA A 355 6.73 -14.98 12.45
C ALA A 355 7.96 -14.63 13.32
N ARG A 356 9.04 -15.45 13.29
CA ARG A 356 10.30 -15.19 13.99
C ARG A 356 10.88 -13.80 13.73
N ARG A 357 10.62 -13.22 12.58
CA ARG A 357 11.07 -11.86 12.21
C ARG A 357 10.54 -10.80 13.14
N PHE A 358 9.39 -11.06 13.77
CA PHE A 358 8.75 -10.20 14.76
C PHE A 358 8.99 -10.70 16.19
N THR A 359 8.92 -12.01 16.41
CA THR A 359 8.94 -12.62 17.76
C THR A 359 10.35 -12.81 18.30
N ASP A 360 11.35 -12.94 17.41
CA ASP A 360 12.77 -13.10 17.75
C ASP A 360 13.64 -12.23 16.81
N PRO A 361 13.53 -10.89 16.91
CA PRO A 361 14.21 -9.97 16.02
C PRO A 361 15.74 -10.06 16.17
N ALA A 362 16.43 -10.16 15.03
CA ALA A 362 17.87 -10.50 14.97
C ALA A 362 18.81 -9.51 15.69
N LEU A 363 18.37 -8.26 15.91
CA LEU A 363 19.15 -7.24 16.62
C LEU A 363 18.69 -7.03 18.08
N GLY A 364 17.91 -7.98 18.63
CA GLY A 364 17.34 -7.90 19.98
C GLY A 364 16.23 -6.84 20.09
N THR A 365 15.72 -6.66 21.31
CA THR A 365 14.63 -5.73 21.60
C THR A 365 15.14 -4.53 22.39
N VAL A 366 14.66 -3.33 22.06
CA VAL A 366 15.01 -2.07 22.68
C VAL A 366 13.75 -1.28 23.08
N SER A 367 13.91 -0.29 23.96
CA SER A 367 12.86 0.68 24.24
C SER A 367 12.58 1.56 23.03
N LEU A 368 11.33 2.00 22.83
CA LEU A 368 10.96 2.95 21.77
C LEU A 368 11.80 4.23 21.81
N GLY A 369 12.24 4.68 22.99
CA GLY A 369 13.12 5.85 23.13
C GLY A 369 14.49 5.72 22.45
N ALA A 370 14.86 4.53 21.99
CA ALA A 370 16.07 4.31 21.20
C ALA A 370 15.86 4.60 19.68
N VAL A 371 14.64 4.86 19.26
CA VAL A 371 14.31 5.20 17.87
C VAL A 371 14.34 6.72 17.69
N GLU A 372 15.16 7.17 16.75
CA GLU A 372 15.27 8.60 16.44
C GLU A 372 14.02 9.12 15.72
N PRO A 373 13.40 10.23 16.19
CA PRO A 373 12.30 10.86 15.48
C PRO A 373 12.72 11.37 14.10
N GLY A 374 11.79 11.30 13.15
CA GLY A 374 11.96 11.85 11.81
C GLY A 374 11.53 13.32 11.73
N SER A 375 11.71 13.90 10.55
CA SER A 375 11.06 15.14 10.13
C SER A 375 11.03 15.23 8.61
N ARG A 376 10.14 16.06 8.08
CA ARG A 376 10.01 16.30 6.64
C ARG A 376 11.35 16.73 6.03
N ASP A 377 12.05 17.67 6.66
CA ASP A 377 13.33 18.19 6.15
C ASP A 377 14.42 17.11 6.10
N ARG A 378 14.46 16.22 7.11
CA ARG A 378 15.41 15.10 7.14
C ARG A 378 15.08 14.09 6.03
N LEU A 379 13.81 13.74 5.89
CA LEU A 379 13.33 12.83 4.85
C LEU A 379 13.67 13.36 3.44
N GLU A 380 13.28 14.59 3.11
CA GLU A 380 13.51 15.17 1.81
C GLU A 380 15.01 15.33 1.51
N ARG A 381 15.83 15.66 2.51
CA ARG A 381 17.29 15.72 2.39
C ARG A 381 17.87 14.34 2.11
N ALA A 382 17.49 13.32 2.89
CA ALA A 382 17.99 11.96 2.72
C ALA A 382 17.64 11.38 1.33
N LEU A 383 16.44 11.64 0.83
CA LEU A 383 16.03 11.23 -0.51
C LEU A 383 16.91 11.92 -1.59
N ARG A 384 17.12 13.23 -1.48
CA ARG A 384 17.97 13.97 -2.43
C ARG A 384 19.42 13.52 -2.42
N GLU A 385 20.02 13.33 -1.23
CA GLU A 385 21.41 12.89 -1.09
C GLU A 385 21.66 11.51 -1.72
N ARG A 386 20.60 10.70 -1.84
CA ARG A 386 20.63 9.40 -2.51
C ARG A 386 20.19 9.45 -3.98
N GLY A 387 19.92 10.64 -4.50
CA GLY A 387 19.53 10.82 -5.89
C GLY A 387 18.09 10.46 -6.21
N HIS A 388 17.23 10.23 -5.20
CA HIS A 388 15.83 9.95 -5.41
C HIS A 388 15.05 11.21 -5.79
N ARG A 389 14.22 11.10 -6.81
CA ARG A 389 13.32 12.15 -7.31
C ARG A 389 11.93 11.92 -6.72
N VAL A 390 11.32 12.97 -6.17
CA VAL A 390 9.95 12.92 -5.62
C VAL A 390 9.01 13.60 -6.60
N MET A 391 8.01 12.88 -7.09
CA MET A 391 7.01 13.35 -8.03
C MET A 391 5.62 13.24 -7.42
N ALA A 392 4.82 14.29 -7.61
CA ALA A 392 3.44 14.37 -7.16
C ALA A 392 2.49 14.59 -8.33
N PHE A 393 1.37 13.89 -8.31
CA PHE A 393 0.30 13.97 -9.31
C PHE A 393 -0.99 14.29 -8.57
N ASP A 394 -1.58 15.44 -8.86
CA ASP A 394 -2.89 15.81 -8.32
C ASP A 394 -3.96 14.99 -9.04
N LEU A 395 -4.63 14.13 -8.28
CA LEU A 395 -5.73 13.28 -8.77
C LEU A 395 -7.09 13.80 -8.34
N THR A 396 -7.14 14.96 -7.69
CA THR A 396 -8.37 15.54 -7.16
C THR A 396 -9.37 15.79 -8.28
N THR A 397 -10.55 15.22 -8.18
CA THR A 397 -11.64 15.47 -9.12
C THR A 397 -12.35 16.80 -8.81
N GLU A 398 -13.04 17.37 -9.79
CA GLU A 398 -13.69 18.68 -9.65
C GLU A 398 -14.68 18.72 -8.48
N ASP A 399 -15.45 17.66 -8.27
CA ASP A 399 -16.41 17.50 -7.18
C ASP A 399 -15.75 17.44 -5.80
N VAL A 400 -14.63 16.70 -5.67
CA VAL A 400 -13.83 16.66 -4.44
C VAL A 400 -13.15 18.01 -4.18
N ALA A 401 -12.73 18.73 -5.23
CA ALA A 401 -12.08 20.04 -5.13
C ALA A 401 -13.00 21.14 -4.56
N GLU A 402 -14.31 20.95 -4.55
CA GLU A 402 -15.27 21.83 -3.86
C GLU A 402 -15.13 21.78 -2.33
N THR A 403 -14.47 20.73 -1.79
CA THR A 403 -14.12 20.59 -0.37
C THR A 403 -12.69 21.09 -0.10
N THR A 404 -12.24 21.00 1.15
CA THR A 404 -10.82 21.24 1.52
C THR A 404 -9.92 20.06 1.18
N LEU A 405 -10.49 18.90 0.84
CA LEU A 405 -9.72 17.68 0.57
C LEU A 405 -9.02 17.75 -0.78
N ARG A 406 -7.85 17.16 -0.85
CA ARG A 406 -7.10 16.90 -2.08
C ARG A 406 -6.58 15.48 -2.08
N VAL A 407 -6.43 14.92 -3.27
CA VAL A 407 -5.90 13.57 -3.45
C VAL A 407 -4.65 13.66 -4.31
N ALA A 408 -3.54 13.13 -3.79
CA ALA A 408 -2.29 13.06 -4.51
C ALA A 408 -1.85 11.62 -4.74
N ARG A 409 -1.20 11.38 -5.86
CA ARG A 409 -0.32 10.23 -6.06
C ARG A 409 1.11 10.68 -5.93
N VAL A 410 1.88 10.04 -5.07
CA VAL A 410 3.32 10.25 -4.96
C VAL A 410 4.07 9.07 -5.57
N LEU A 411 5.08 9.37 -6.37
CA LEU A 411 6.06 8.40 -6.85
C LEU A 411 7.45 8.88 -6.45
N VAL A 412 8.31 7.94 -6.08
CA VAL A 412 9.71 8.24 -5.74
C VAL A 412 10.61 7.33 -6.57
N SER A 413 11.54 7.94 -7.35
CA SER A 413 12.42 7.13 -8.21
C SER A 413 13.28 6.18 -7.37
N GLY A 414 13.32 4.92 -7.80
CA GLY A 414 14.14 3.91 -7.17
C GLY A 414 13.62 3.36 -5.83
N LEU A 415 12.50 3.85 -5.26
CA LEU A 415 11.86 3.20 -4.12
C LEU A 415 10.86 2.13 -4.56
N LEU A 416 10.66 1.13 -3.71
CA LEU A 416 9.80 -0.02 -3.98
C LEU A 416 8.39 0.22 -3.45
N PRO A 417 7.37 0.16 -4.29
CA PRO A 417 6.00 -0.02 -3.81
C PRO A 417 5.77 -1.49 -3.46
N ASN A 418 4.86 -1.76 -2.53
CA ASN A 418 4.42 -3.13 -2.26
C ASN A 418 3.62 -3.71 -3.44
N ALA A 419 3.64 -5.04 -3.53
CA ALA A 419 2.89 -5.78 -4.55
C ALA A 419 2.45 -7.14 -4.01
N PRO A 420 1.38 -7.74 -4.59
CA PRO A 420 1.06 -9.14 -4.30
C PRO A 420 2.25 -10.06 -4.56
N ALA A 421 2.38 -11.15 -3.79
CA ALA A 421 3.52 -12.06 -3.87
C ALA A 421 3.81 -12.57 -5.31
N ALA A 422 2.78 -12.76 -6.12
CA ALA A 422 2.93 -13.13 -7.54
C ALA A 422 3.67 -12.06 -8.37
N PHE A 423 3.70 -10.80 -7.92
CA PHE A 423 4.09 -9.63 -8.70
C PHE A 423 5.09 -8.72 -7.99
N GLY A 424 5.84 -9.23 -7.01
CA GLY A 424 6.93 -8.49 -6.36
C GLY A 424 7.94 -7.96 -7.38
N TYR A 425 8.49 -6.77 -7.16
CA TYR A 425 9.41 -6.11 -8.10
C TYR A 425 10.86 -6.54 -7.89
N PHE A 426 11.15 -7.83 -8.03
CA PHE A 426 12.46 -8.44 -7.77
C PHE A 426 13.56 -8.05 -8.77
N GLY A 427 13.22 -7.40 -9.87
CA GLY A 427 14.19 -6.83 -10.81
C GLY A 427 14.58 -5.38 -10.51
N CYS A 428 14.04 -4.77 -9.44
CA CYS A 428 14.38 -3.41 -9.08
C CYS A 428 15.82 -3.34 -8.51
N PRO A 429 16.69 -2.45 -9.04
CA PRO A 429 18.07 -2.27 -8.56
C PRO A 429 18.16 -1.96 -7.07
N ARG A 430 17.12 -1.35 -6.50
CA ARG A 430 17.00 -1.00 -5.08
C ARG A 430 17.25 -2.19 -4.13
N LEU A 431 16.75 -3.39 -4.47
CA LEU A 431 16.96 -4.61 -3.66
C LEU A 431 18.44 -4.98 -3.60
N ALA A 432 19.10 -5.02 -4.76
CA ALA A 432 20.51 -5.36 -4.84
C ALA A 432 21.40 -4.31 -4.14
N GLU A 433 21.10 -3.02 -4.39
CA GLU A 433 21.82 -1.91 -3.77
C GLU A 433 21.67 -1.91 -2.24
N ALA A 434 20.46 -2.07 -1.73
CA ALA A 434 20.20 -2.12 -0.29
C ALA A 434 20.88 -3.34 0.38
N ALA A 435 20.82 -4.52 -0.24
CA ALA A 435 21.43 -5.74 0.26
C ALA A 435 22.95 -5.60 0.44
N LEU A 436 23.61 -5.06 -0.59
CA LEU A 436 25.08 -4.88 -0.58
C LEU A 436 25.49 -3.72 0.37
N ARG A 437 24.86 -2.56 0.25
CA ARG A 437 25.22 -1.38 1.02
C ARG A 437 25.02 -1.54 2.53
N ARG A 438 23.98 -2.30 2.92
CA ARG A 438 23.71 -2.62 4.32
C ARG A 438 24.50 -3.83 4.83
N GLY A 439 25.27 -4.49 3.96
CA GLY A 439 26.02 -5.70 4.31
C GLY A 439 25.12 -6.91 4.62
N TRP A 440 23.88 -6.91 4.17
CA TRP A 440 22.97 -8.04 4.36
C TRP A 440 23.30 -9.21 3.44
N ARG A 441 23.94 -8.92 2.32
CA ARG A 441 24.43 -9.90 1.36
C ARG A 441 25.84 -9.53 0.90
N THR A 442 26.62 -10.54 0.50
CA THR A 442 27.96 -10.38 -0.08
C THR A 442 27.93 -10.27 -1.61
N ALA A 443 26.82 -10.72 -2.23
CA ALA A 443 26.55 -10.62 -3.66
C ALA A 443 25.16 -10.04 -3.89
N ALA A 444 24.96 -9.40 -5.06
CA ALA A 444 23.66 -8.88 -5.45
C ALA A 444 22.65 -10.01 -5.65
N PRO A 445 21.48 -9.99 -4.99
CA PRO A 445 20.44 -10.98 -5.21
C PRO A 445 19.89 -10.86 -6.65
N SER A 446 19.65 -11.99 -7.31
CA SER A 446 19.20 -12.03 -8.71
C SER A 446 18.31 -13.21 -9.06
N ALA A 447 18.43 -14.33 -8.34
CA ALA A 447 17.64 -15.53 -8.55
C ALA A 447 16.50 -15.65 -7.52
N PRO A 448 15.43 -16.40 -7.80
CA PRO A 448 14.30 -16.51 -6.86
C PRO A 448 14.71 -16.93 -5.45
N GLU A 449 15.67 -17.81 -5.32
CA GLU A 449 16.21 -18.34 -4.05
C GLU A 449 16.97 -17.31 -3.21
N ASP A 450 17.35 -16.18 -3.82
CA ASP A 450 17.99 -15.08 -3.09
C ASP A 450 17.00 -14.22 -2.29
N PHE A 451 15.71 -14.44 -2.49
CA PHE A 451 14.63 -13.64 -1.91
C PHE A 451 13.68 -14.47 -1.07
N THR A 452 13.09 -13.87 -0.06
CA THR A 452 11.87 -14.38 0.54
C THR A 452 10.70 -14.06 -0.38
N LEU A 453 10.15 -15.08 -1.04
CA LEU A 453 9.00 -14.91 -1.95
C LEU A 453 7.66 -15.00 -1.21
N ALA A 454 7.63 -15.61 -0.03
CA ALA A 454 6.45 -15.68 0.82
C ALA A 454 5.97 -14.27 1.20
N PRO A 455 4.67 -13.99 1.16
CA PRO A 455 4.14 -12.68 1.52
C PRO A 455 4.24 -12.38 3.01
N PRO A 456 4.28 -11.08 3.42
CA PRO A 456 4.05 -10.70 4.81
C PRO A 456 2.59 -10.96 5.21
N PRO A 457 2.26 -11.12 6.53
CA PRO A 457 0.90 -11.36 7.00
C PRO A 457 0.03 -10.08 7.00
N HIS A 458 -0.10 -9.46 5.83
CA HIS A 458 -0.74 -8.15 5.65
C HIS A 458 -1.49 -8.11 4.32
N MET A 459 -2.54 -7.27 4.22
CA MET A 459 -3.31 -7.05 3.01
C MET A 459 -3.03 -5.68 2.36
#